data_d67882cd2d2edc8c8ae509639381d698
#
_entry.id   d67882cd2d2edc8c8ae509639381d698
#
_cell.length_a   1.000
_cell.length_b   1.000
_cell.length_c   1.000
_cell.angle_alpha   90.00
_cell.angle_beta   90.00
_cell.angle_gamma   90.00
#
_symmetry.space_group_name_H-M   'P 1'
#
loop_
_entity.id
_entity.type
_entity.pdbx_description
1 polymer ?
#
loop_
_entity_poly.entity_id
_entity_poly.type
_entity_poly.pdbx_seq_one_letter_code
_entity_poly.pdbx_strand_id
1 'polypeptide(L)'
;MLTFKNVTKVFYKGTPDEKVALDNVSFTVNDGEFVTIIGGNGSGKTTTLNILSGTISPDHGGVLLNNVDITNMSENKRAKYFARVFQDPQKGTAGNMQVIENLAIANRKGGKNGLGWYINKEQKQQFKEMLKGLNLGLENRLTTKTGVLSGGQRQALTLLMATLRAEPSHKQILKDYVTFSMGDKEIAREEVTKVYNEAHQEYIAKTKDLVLHQKMSAKDKHRTRLQYYKEFDEKIRKYDLTKQILLLDEHTAALDPKTARKVLELTEKIVRENKLTTLMITHNMKDAITYGDRLIMFYEGKIIHDIKGEEKKKLTVENLLHMFDEAENSLK
;
A
#
# COMPACT_ATOMS: atom_id res chain seq x y z
N MET A 1 6.45 5.88 8.27
CA MET A 1 5.60 5.94 9.47
C MET A 1 4.30 6.68 9.14
N LEU A 2 3.15 6.10 9.46
CA LEU A 2 1.81 6.68 9.28
C LEU A 2 1.19 6.96 10.65
N THR A 3 0.73 8.18 10.90
CA THR A 3 0.08 8.56 12.16
C THR A 3 -1.32 9.08 11.92
N PHE A 4 -2.28 8.50 12.62
CA PHE A 4 -3.66 8.94 12.73
C PHE A 4 -3.79 9.63 14.09
N LYS A 5 -4.06 10.94 14.11
CA LYS A 5 -3.89 11.76 15.33
C LYS A 5 -5.19 12.46 15.72
N ASN A 6 -5.73 12.08 16.88
CA ASN A 6 -6.89 12.70 17.51
C ASN A 6 -8.08 12.89 16.55
N VAL A 7 -8.35 11.87 15.73
CA VAL A 7 -9.32 11.98 14.64
C VAL A 7 -10.72 11.74 15.17
N THR A 8 -11.60 12.71 14.89
CA THR A 8 -13.03 12.64 15.12
C THR A 8 -13.78 12.80 13.81
N LYS A 9 -14.82 11.98 13.60
CA LYS A 9 -15.72 12.06 12.45
C LYS A 9 -17.16 11.86 12.87
N VAL A 10 -17.98 12.86 12.55
CA VAL A 10 -19.45 12.84 12.79
C VAL A 10 -20.17 12.91 11.46
N PHE A 11 -21.05 11.96 11.20
CA PHE A 11 -21.96 12.00 10.05
C PHE A 11 -23.30 12.62 10.44
N TYR A 12 -23.95 13.29 9.50
CA TYR A 12 -25.28 13.91 9.65
C TYR A 12 -25.39 14.85 10.85
N LYS A 13 -24.31 15.62 11.12
CA LYS A 13 -24.22 16.53 12.26
C LYS A 13 -25.41 17.49 12.35
N GLY A 14 -26.01 17.57 13.53
CA GLY A 14 -27.17 18.43 13.81
C GLY A 14 -28.50 17.90 13.29
N THR A 15 -28.56 16.63 12.87
CA THR A 15 -29.82 15.95 12.47
C THR A 15 -30.16 14.83 13.44
N PRO A 16 -31.40 14.30 13.43
CA PRO A 16 -31.77 13.13 14.25
C PRO A 16 -30.94 11.88 13.97
N ASP A 17 -30.31 11.79 12.79
CA ASP A 17 -29.47 10.67 12.36
C ASP A 17 -27.99 10.91 12.66
N GLU A 18 -27.65 11.88 13.51
CA GLU A 18 -26.27 12.18 13.87
C GLU A 18 -25.56 10.95 14.43
N LYS A 19 -24.41 10.63 13.84
CA LYS A 19 -23.62 9.48 14.23
C LYS A 19 -22.14 9.84 14.36
N VAL A 20 -21.60 9.68 15.56
CA VAL A 20 -20.17 9.74 15.81
C VAL A 20 -19.54 8.43 15.31
N ALA A 21 -18.87 8.50 14.17
CA ALA A 21 -18.22 7.34 13.56
C ALA A 21 -16.82 7.10 14.08
N LEU A 22 -16.10 8.17 14.47
CA LEU A 22 -14.81 8.12 15.15
C LEU A 22 -14.80 9.18 16.24
N ASP A 23 -14.35 8.81 17.44
CA ASP A 23 -14.26 9.67 18.60
C ASP A 23 -12.82 9.70 19.11
N ASN A 24 -12.08 10.78 18.77
CA ASN A 24 -10.72 11.04 19.22
C ASN A 24 -9.73 9.87 19.01
N VAL A 25 -9.81 9.21 17.87
CA VAL A 25 -9.00 8.02 17.55
C VAL A 25 -7.58 8.42 17.22
N SER A 26 -6.61 7.74 17.85
CA SER A 26 -5.17 7.93 17.59
C SER A 26 -4.44 6.60 17.55
N PHE A 27 -3.61 6.41 16.52
CA PHE A 27 -2.65 5.31 16.41
C PHE A 27 -1.54 5.65 15.43
N THR A 28 -0.41 4.95 15.55
CA THR A 28 0.71 5.08 14.60
C THR A 28 1.04 3.71 14.05
N VAL A 29 1.31 3.63 12.75
CA VAL A 29 1.77 2.41 12.06
C VAL A 29 3.19 2.65 11.56
N ASN A 30 4.09 1.75 11.93
CA ASN A 30 5.49 1.82 11.53
C ASN A 30 5.68 1.33 10.09
N ASP A 31 6.78 1.73 9.47
CA ASP A 31 7.11 1.25 8.13
C ASP A 31 7.29 -0.26 8.11
N GLY A 32 6.57 -0.92 7.19
CA GLY A 32 6.59 -2.37 7.04
C GLY A 32 5.78 -3.12 8.10
N GLU A 33 5.09 -2.43 9.03
CA GLU A 33 4.20 -3.06 9.99
C GLU A 33 2.89 -3.49 9.32
N PHE A 34 2.44 -4.71 9.62
CA PHE A 34 1.17 -5.24 9.17
C PHE A 34 0.18 -5.26 10.33
N VAL A 35 -0.80 -4.36 10.29
CA VAL A 35 -1.82 -4.17 11.32
C VAL A 35 -3.15 -4.75 10.86
N THR A 36 -3.75 -5.61 11.69
CA THR A 36 -5.13 -6.08 11.53
C THR A 36 -6.08 -5.23 12.37
N ILE A 37 -7.25 -4.94 11.82
CA ILE A 37 -8.27 -4.11 12.46
C ILE A 37 -9.57 -4.90 12.53
N ILE A 38 -10.11 -5.07 13.73
CA ILE A 38 -11.38 -5.74 13.96
C ILE A 38 -12.36 -4.84 14.73
N GLY A 39 -13.63 -5.20 14.71
CA GLY A 39 -14.71 -4.48 15.42
C GLY A 39 -16.07 -4.78 14.80
N GLY A 40 -17.12 -4.44 15.50
CA GLY A 40 -18.50 -4.59 15.03
C GLY A 40 -18.84 -3.72 13.82
N ASN A 41 -20.00 -3.96 13.21
CA ASN A 41 -20.50 -3.11 12.14
C ASN A 41 -20.76 -1.69 12.67
N GLY A 42 -20.29 -0.68 11.93
CA GLY A 42 -20.43 0.70 12.34
C GLY A 42 -19.43 1.19 13.40
N SER A 43 -18.46 0.36 13.82
CA SER A 43 -17.44 0.73 14.82
C SER A 43 -16.37 1.73 14.31
N GLY A 44 -16.42 2.18 13.05
CA GLY A 44 -15.51 3.20 12.52
C GLY A 44 -14.37 2.67 11.61
N LYS A 45 -14.22 1.35 11.44
CA LYS A 45 -13.11 0.75 10.65
C LYS A 45 -13.02 1.28 9.22
N THR A 46 -14.10 1.17 8.45
CA THR A 46 -14.13 1.65 7.05
C THR A 46 -14.01 3.17 6.98
N THR A 47 -14.55 3.89 7.97
CA THR A 47 -14.38 5.35 8.10
C THR A 47 -12.91 5.70 8.28
N THR A 48 -12.17 4.95 9.08
CA THR A 48 -10.71 5.10 9.24
C THR A 48 -9.97 4.92 7.91
N LEU A 49 -10.26 3.86 7.14
CA LEU A 49 -9.63 3.67 5.82
C LEU A 49 -10.02 4.78 4.83
N ASN A 50 -11.26 5.26 4.87
CA ASN A 50 -11.71 6.36 4.01
C ASN A 50 -10.99 7.68 4.32
N ILE A 51 -10.72 7.96 5.60
CA ILE A 51 -9.94 9.13 6.01
C ILE A 51 -8.47 8.96 5.62
N LEU A 52 -7.89 7.78 5.81
CA LEU A 52 -6.51 7.48 5.40
C LEU A 52 -6.33 7.64 3.88
N SER A 53 -7.25 7.12 3.07
CA SER A 53 -7.20 7.25 1.61
C SER A 53 -7.51 8.67 1.11
N GLY A 54 -8.12 9.53 1.96
CA GLY A 54 -8.53 10.89 1.58
C GLY A 54 -9.85 10.96 0.83
N THR A 55 -10.65 9.87 0.84
CA THR A 55 -12.01 9.84 0.29
C THR A 55 -12.96 10.71 1.10
N ILE A 56 -12.74 10.79 2.42
CA ILE A 56 -13.45 11.70 3.33
C ILE A 56 -12.45 12.43 4.23
N SER A 57 -12.83 13.63 4.68
CA SER A 57 -12.03 14.42 5.63
C SER A 57 -12.52 14.20 7.06
N PRO A 58 -11.64 14.19 8.06
CA PRO A 58 -12.03 14.21 9.46
C PRO A 58 -12.65 15.58 9.82
N ASP A 59 -13.44 15.63 10.90
CA ASP A 59 -13.95 16.89 11.46
C ASP A 59 -12.94 17.52 12.43
N HIS A 60 -12.20 16.67 13.15
CA HIS A 60 -11.07 17.07 14.01
C HIS A 60 -9.90 16.11 13.85
N GLY A 61 -8.70 16.56 14.24
CA GLY A 61 -7.49 15.77 14.15
C GLY A 61 -6.96 15.67 12.71
N GLY A 62 -6.09 14.69 12.44
CA GLY A 62 -5.47 14.59 11.14
C GLY A 62 -4.66 13.33 10.89
N VAL A 63 -4.16 13.24 9.66
CA VAL A 63 -3.32 12.15 9.16
C VAL A 63 -1.95 12.70 8.82
N LEU A 64 -0.91 12.09 9.41
CA LEU A 64 0.47 12.44 9.11
C LEU A 64 1.18 11.25 8.44
N LEU A 65 1.94 11.56 7.41
CA LEU A 65 2.86 10.61 6.76
C LEU A 65 4.29 11.12 6.96
N ASN A 66 5.12 10.35 7.66
CA ASN A 66 6.47 10.77 8.07
C ASN A 66 6.47 12.17 8.72
N ASN A 67 5.54 12.39 9.66
CA ASN A 67 5.29 13.66 10.37
C ASN A 67 4.84 14.84 9.49
N VAL A 68 4.64 14.65 8.18
CA VAL A 68 4.04 15.67 7.32
C VAL A 68 2.52 15.49 7.33
N ASP A 69 1.82 16.58 7.65
CA ASP A 69 0.36 16.60 7.62
C ASP A 69 -0.16 16.47 6.17
N ILE A 70 -0.90 15.39 5.94
CA ILE A 70 -1.55 15.11 4.66
C ILE A 70 -3.09 15.18 4.76
N THR A 71 -3.63 15.65 5.89
CA THR A 71 -5.07 15.67 6.18
C THR A 71 -5.90 16.27 5.05
N ASN A 72 -5.45 17.40 4.51
CA ASN A 72 -6.13 18.11 3.42
C ASN A 72 -5.66 17.71 2.01
N MET A 73 -4.82 16.66 1.91
CA MET A 73 -4.37 16.17 0.61
C MET A 73 -5.50 15.36 -0.04
N SER A 74 -5.90 15.73 -1.26
CA SER A 74 -6.95 15.04 -2.02
C SER A 74 -6.61 13.58 -2.29
N GLU A 75 -7.62 12.72 -2.44
CA GLU A 75 -7.50 11.29 -2.75
C GLU A 75 -6.56 11.03 -3.94
N ASN A 76 -6.71 11.78 -5.03
CA ASN A 76 -5.84 11.65 -6.22
C ASN A 76 -4.35 11.88 -5.91
N LYS A 77 -4.04 12.81 -5.01
CA LYS A 77 -2.66 13.06 -4.58
C LYS A 77 -2.16 11.99 -3.63
N ARG A 78 -3.05 11.44 -2.75
CA ARG A 78 -2.72 10.34 -1.84
C ARG A 78 -2.58 9.01 -2.55
N ALA A 79 -3.23 8.81 -3.70
CA ALA A 79 -3.18 7.56 -4.46
C ALA A 79 -1.76 7.09 -4.83
N LYS A 80 -0.77 7.97 -4.85
CA LYS A 80 0.63 7.59 -5.04
C LYS A 80 1.27 6.93 -3.80
N TYR A 81 0.73 7.19 -2.61
CA TYR A 81 1.23 6.65 -1.33
C TYR A 81 0.36 5.52 -0.79
N PHE A 82 -0.94 5.56 -1.09
CA PHE A 82 -1.92 4.59 -0.62
C PHE A 82 -2.44 3.75 -1.77
N ALA A 83 -2.47 2.44 -1.55
CA ALA A 83 -3.18 1.51 -2.40
C ALA A 83 -4.34 0.90 -1.61
N ARG A 84 -5.50 0.73 -2.22
CA ARG A 84 -6.66 0.15 -1.58
C ARG A 84 -7.16 -1.07 -2.34
N VAL A 85 -7.43 -2.14 -1.62
CA VAL A 85 -8.16 -3.31 -2.09
C VAL A 85 -9.52 -3.30 -1.41
N PHE A 86 -10.57 -3.33 -2.22
CA PHE A 86 -11.95 -3.25 -1.74
C PHE A 86 -12.52 -4.64 -1.42
N GLN A 87 -13.57 -4.67 -0.61
CA GLN A 87 -14.35 -5.86 -0.32
C GLN A 87 -14.94 -6.47 -1.59
N ASP A 88 -15.48 -5.65 -2.47
CA ASP A 88 -15.97 -6.06 -3.78
C ASP A 88 -14.83 -6.06 -4.82
N PRO A 89 -14.41 -7.24 -5.33
CA PRO A 89 -13.35 -7.34 -6.33
C PRO A 89 -13.65 -6.59 -7.63
N GLN A 90 -14.92 -6.29 -7.91
CA GLN A 90 -15.32 -5.57 -9.12
C GLN A 90 -14.90 -4.11 -9.08
N LYS A 91 -14.86 -3.51 -7.91
CA LYS A 91 -14.43 -2.10 -7.73
C LYS A 91 -12.95 -1.88 -8.02
N GLY A 92 -12.13 -2.92 -7.91
CA GLY A 92 -10.68 -2.85 -8.14
C GLY A 92 -10.25 -3.11 -9.58
N THR A 93 -11.15 -3.53 -10.48
CA THR A 93 -10.81 -3.93 -11.86
C THR A 93 -11.77 -3.36 -12.90
N ALA A 94 -11.25 -3.03 -14.07
CA ALA A 94 -12.08 -2.70 -15.25
C ALA A 94 -12.55 -4.00 -15.93
N GLY A 95 -13.76 -4.48 -15.59
CA GLY A 95 -14.30 -5.79 -16.00
C GLY A 95 -14.29 -6.05 -17.49
N ASN A 96 -14.50 -5.02 -18.32
CA ASN A 96 -14.49 -5.12 -19.78
C ASN A 96 -13.10 -5.14 -20.42
N MET A 97 -12.07 -4.80 -19.64
CA MET A 97 -10.68 -4.79 -20.08
C MET A 97 -9.98 -6.13 -19.78
N GLN A 98 -8.96 -6.43 -20.57
CA GLN A 98 -8.14 -7.63 -20.38
C GLN A 98 -7.29 -7.55 -19.09
N VAL A 99 -6.85 -8.70 -18.59
CA VAL A 99 -5.94 -8.78 -17.43
C VAL A 99 -4.69 -7.91 -17.65
N ILE A 100 -4.06 -8.04 -18.82
CA ILE A 100 -2.85 -7.28 -19.16
C ILE A 100 -3.09 -5.77 -19.22
N GLU A 101 -4.25 -5.32 -19.65
CA GLU A 101 -4.62 -3.91 -19.71
C GLU A 101 -4.82 -3.33 -18.32
N ASN A 102 -5.50 -4.07 -17.43
CA ASN A 102 -5.64 -3.71 -16.02
C ASN A 102 -4.27 -3.56 -15.33
N LEU A 103 -3.36 -4.52 -15.54
CA LEU A 103 -2.00 -4.46 -15.01
C LEU A 103 -1.21 -3.26 -15.57
N ALA A 104 -1.35 -2.96 -16.87
CA ALA A 104 -0.67 -1.84 -17.49
C ALA A 104 -1.13 -0.49 -16.92
N ILE A 105 -2.43 -0.34 -16.63
CA ILE A 105 -2.97 0.86 -15.96
C ILE A 105 -2.42 0.96 -14.54
N ALA A 106 -2.46 -0.13 -13.77
CA ALA A 106 -1.97 -0.16 -12.40
C ALA A 106 -0.46 0.16 -12.33
N ASN A 107 0.33 -0.37 -13.26
CA ASN A 107 1.77 -0.15 -13.32
C ASN A 107 2.16 1.31 -13.65
N ARG A 108 1.22 2.12 -14.15
CA ARG A 108 1.43 3.56 -14.42
C ARG A 108 1.08 4.46 -13.24
N LYS A 109 0.55 3.91 -12.15
CA LYS A 109 0.15 4.65 -10.96
C LYS A 109 1.31 5.46 -10.40
N GLY A 110 1.16 6.77 -10.38
CA GLY A 110 2.19 7.71 -9.90
C GLY A 110 3.24 8.14 -10.95
N GLY A 111 3.21 7.58 -12.17
CA GLY A 111 4.08 7.97 -13.28
C GLY A 111 3.49 9.05 -14.19
N LYS A 112 4.30 9.59 -15.13
CA LYS A 112 3.81 10.47 -16.18
C LYS A 112 2.93 9.67 -17.15
N ASN A 113 1.67 10.08 -17.29
CA ASN A 113 0.74 9.50 -18.25
C ASN A 113 1.07 10.01 -19.66
N GLY A 114 1.79 9.20 -20.44
CA GLY A 114 1.95 9.42 -21.87
C GLY A 114 0.80 8.77 -22.66
N LEU A 115 0.52 9.25 -23.86
CA LEU A 115 -0.51 8.74 -24.78
C LEU A 115 -0.23 7.32 -25.33
N GLY A 116 0.91 6.71 -25.01
CA GLY A 116 1.29 5.37 -25.51
C GLY A 116 0.64 4.24 -24.70
N TRP A 117 -0.34 3.57 -25.28
CA TRP A 117 -0.97 2.33 -24.74
C TRP A 117 -0.18 1.06 -25.09
N TYR A 118 0.99 1.18 -25.66
CA TYR A 118 1.74 0.03 -26.15
C TYR A 118 2.41 -0.72 -24.99
N ILE A 119 1.97 -1.98 -24.80
CA ILE A 119 2.61 -2.93 -23.90
C ILE A 119 3.67 -3.67 -24.72
N ASN A 120 4.94 -3.44 -24.43
CA ASN A 120 6.03 -4.10 -25.12
C ASN A 120 6.19 -5.57 -24.68
N LYS A 121 7.00 -6.34 -25.41
CA LYS A 121 7.24 -7.77 -25.13
C LYS A 121 7.83 -7.99 -23.72
N GLU A 122 8.69 -7.10 -23.27
CA GLU A 122 9.33 -7.16 -21.96
C GLU A 122 8.31 -7.00 -20.82
N GLN A 123 7.46 -5.96 -20.90
CA GLN A 123 6.38 -5.74 -19.94
C GLN A 123 5.39 -6.91 -19.92
N LYS A 124 5.05 -7.46 -21.08
CA LYS A 124 4.18 -8.64 -21.16
C LYS A 124 4.79 -9.84 -20.45
N GLN A 125 6.09 -10.09 -20.62
CA GLN A 125 6.79 -11.16 -19.93
C GLN A 125 6.87 -10.90 -18.41
N GLN A 126 7.15 -9.68 -18.01
CA GLN A 126 7.18 -9.27 -16.60
C GLN A 126 5.82 -9.51 -15.93
N PHE A 127 4.73 -9.08 -16.55
CA PHE A 127 3.39 -9.33 -16.01
C PHE A 127 3.05 -10.83 -15.93
N LYS A 128 3.51 -11.61 -16.91
CA LYS A 128 3.33 -13.06 -16.89
C LYS A 128 4.04 -13.72 -15.69
N GLU A 129 5.27 -13.32 -15.40
CA GLU A 129 6.01 -13.84 -14.24
C GLU A 129 5.35 -13.40 -12.91
N MET A 130 4.90 -12.15 -12.81
CA MET A 130 4.18 -11.67 -11.63
C MET A 130 2.90 -12.48 -11.38
N LEU A 131 2.11 -12.72 -12.42
CA LEU A 131 0.88 -13.53 -12.33
C LEU A 131 1.15 -14.99 -11.99
N LYS A 132 2.24 -15.56 -12.50
CA LYS A 132 2.68 -16.92 -12.15
C LYS A 132 2.95 -17.06 -10.65
N GLY A 133 3.51 -16.02 -10.02
CA GLY A 133 3.74 -15.98 -8.58
C GLY A 133 2.47 -16.10 -7.72
N LEU A 134 1.29 -15.80 -8.30
CA LEU A 134 0.00 -15.94 -7.63
C LEU A 134 -0.52 -17.38 -7.56
N ASN A 135 0.01 -18.31 -8.37
CA ASN A 135 -0.39 -19.72 -8.46
C ASN A 135 -1.91 -19.94 -8.73
N LEU A 136 -2.51 -19.08 -9.56
CA LEU A 136 -3.95 -19.11 -9.88
C LEU A 136 -4.24 -19.29 -11.38
N GLY A 137 -3.20 -19.61 -12.19
CA GLY A 137 -3.32 -19.80 -13.63
C GLY A 137 -3.58 -18.51 -14.44
N LEU A 138 -3.43 -17.34 -13.82
CA LEU A 138 -3.65 -16.04 -14.44
C LEU A 138 -2.58 -15.70 -15.49
N GLU A 139 -1.39 -16.27 -15.39
CA GLU A 139 -0.30 -16.13 -16.38
C GLU A 139 -0.67 -16.62 -17.79
N ASN A 140 -1.67 -17.50 -17.88
CA ASN A 140 -2.20 -18.01 -19.14
C ASN A 140 -3.46 -17.26 -19.61
N ARG A 141 -3.90 -16.24 -18.85
CA ARG A 141 -5.13 -15.48 -19.08
C ARG A 141 -4.92 -14.00 -19.35
N LEU A 142 -3.74 -13.60 -19.81
CA LEU A 142 -3.37 -12.19 -20.02
C LEU A 142 -4.37 -11.43 -20.92
N THR A 143 -4.93 -12.09 -21.95
CA THR A 143 -5.89 -11.51 -22.90
C THR A 143 -7.34 -11.77 -22.52
N THR A 144 -7.59 -12.43 -21.39
CA THR A 144 -8.95 -12.67 -20.89
C THR A 144 -9.50 -11.40 -20.25
N LYS A 145 -10.77 -11.07 -20.49
CA LYS A 145 -11.45 -9.96 -19.79
C LYS A 145 -11.55 -10.27 -18.30
N THR A 146 -11.26 -9.29 -17.46
CA THR A 146 -11.27 -9.50 -16.00
C THR A 146 -12.67 -9.80 -15.45
N GLY A 147 -13.72 -9.38 -16.18
CA GLY A 147 -15.11 -9.67 -15.85
C GLY A 147 -15.47 -11.15 -15.77
N VAL A 148 -14.75 -12.04 -16.50
CA VAL A 148 -15.02 -13.48 -16.51
C VAL A 148 -14.10 -14.28 -15.57
N LEU A 149 -13.27 -13.62 -14.77
CA LEU A 149 -12.45 -14.26 -13.76
C LEU A 149 -13.31 -14.68 -12.56
N SER A 150 -12.90 -15.75 -11.86
CA SER A 150 -13.51 -16.10 -10.58
C SER A 150 -13.24 -15.00 -9.53
N GLY A 151 -14.07 -14.93 -8.49
CA GLY A 151 -13.90 -13.97 -7.39
C GLY A 151 -12.48 -13.95 -6.82
N GLY A 152 -11.94 -15.13 -6.51
CA GLY A 152 -10.57 -15.25 -5.98
C GLY A 152 -9.48 -14.86 -6.97
N GLN A 153 -9.62 -15.21 -8.26
CA GLN A 153 -8.69 -14.77 -9.30
C GLN A 153 -8.71 -13.25 -9.45
N ARG A 154 -9.90 -12.64 -9.44
CA ARG A 154 -10.06 -11.20 -9.53
C ARG A 154 -9.49 -10.51 -8.30
N GLN A 155 -9.73 -11.05 -7.10
CA GLN A 155 -9.20 -10.49 -5.87
C GLN A 155 -7.68 -10.55 -5.82
N ALA A 156 -7.07 -11.68 -6.21
CA ALA A 156 -5.63 -11.80 -6.31
C ALA A 156 -5.02 -10.85 -7.35
N LEU A 157 -5.71 -10.67 -8.49
CA LEU A 157 -5.33 -9.67 -9.49
C LEU A 157 -5.40 -8.25 -8.91
N THR A 158 -6.47 -7.90 -8.20
CA THR A 158 -6.62 -6.59 -7.55
C THR A 158 -5.53 -6.35 -6.52
N LEU A 159 -5.19 -7.36 -5.72
CA LEU A 159 -4.10 -7.30 -4.76
C LEU A 159 -2.75 -7.04 -5.47
N LEU A 160 -2.43 -7.79 -6.54
CA LEU A 160 -1.24 -7.55 -7.33
C LEU A 160 -1.22 -6.14 -7.93
N MET A 161 -2.33 -5.69 -8.52
CA MET A 161 -2.47 -4.34 -9.07
C MET A 161 -2.26 -3.26 -8.00
N ALA A 162 -2.75 -3.48 -6.78
CA ALA A 162 -2.56 -2.57 -5.66
C ALA A 162 -1.09 -2.43 -5.26
N THR A 163 -0.30 -3.49 -5.42
CA THR A 163 1.13 -3.48 -5.11
C THR A 163 2.01 -2.97 -6.26
N LEU A 164 1.45 -2.91 -7.48
CA LEU A 164 2.14 -2.29 -8.61
C LEU A 164 2.23 -0.78 -8.41
N ARG A 165 3.43 -0.29 -8.54
CA ARG A 165 3.73 1.14 -8.49
C ARG A 165 4.70 1.44 -9.63
N ALA A 166 4.40 2.47 -10.43
CA ALA A 166 5.44 3.03 -11.27
C ALA A 166 6.58 3.49 -10.36
N GLU A 167 7.79 3.00 -10.62
CA GLU A 167 8.95 3.45 -9.86
C GLU A 167 9.05 4.97 -9.94
N PRO A 168 9.07 5.69 -8.79
CA PRO A 168 9.17 7.13 -8.81
C PRO A 168 10.49 7.52 -9.49
N SER A 169 10.44 8.54 -10.36
CA SER A 169 11.67 9.09 -10.92
C SER A 169 12.57 9.64 -9.81
N HIS A 170 13.88 9.64 -10.00
CA HIS A 170 14.83 10.23 -9.05
C HIS A 170 14.41 11.64 -8.62
N LYS A 171 13.95 12.46 -9.58
CA LYS A 171 13.42 13.81 -9.30
C LYS A 171 12.23 13.78 -8.34
N GLN A 172 11.36 12.78 -8.46
CA GLN A 172 10.21 12.63 -7.57
C GLN A 172 10.65 12.17 -6.18
N ILE A 173 11.57 11.20 -6.09
CA ILE A 173 12.15 10.73 -4.82
C ILE A 173 12.76 11.92 -4.05
N LEU A 174 13.61 12.70 -4.71
CA LEU A 174 14.27 13.84 -4.07
C LEU A 174 13.29 14.92 -3.62
N LYS A 175 12.26 15.20 -4.44
CA LYS A 175 11.18 16.13 -4.07
C LYS A 175 10.39 15.63 -2.86
N ASP A 176 10.04 14.35 -2.84
CA ASP A 176 9.30 13.73 -1.75
C ASP A 176 10.17 13.68 -0.48
N TYR A 177 11.49 13.41 -0.61
CA TYR A 177 12.42 13.47 0.50
C TYR A 177 12.40 14.86 1.18
N VAL A 178 12.57 15.93 0.43
CA VAL A 178 12.50 17.31 0.96
C VAL A 178 11.13 17.59 1.60
N THR A 179 10.06 17.07 1.01
CA THR A 179 8.69 17.28 1.52
C THR A 179 8.45 16.55 2.83
N PHE A 180 8.96 15.31 2.97
CA PHE A 180 8.71 14.41 4.10
C PHE A 180 9.88 14.28 5.09
N SER A 181 10.97 14.99 4.88
CA SER A 181 12.07 15.05 5.88
C SER A 181 11.59 15.75 7.15
N MET A 182 12.05 15.25 8.29
CA MET A 182 11.68 15.76 9.62
C MET A 182 12.51 16.98 10.06
N GLY A 183 13.51 17.36 9.27
CA GLY A 183 14.44 18.46 9.55
C GLY A 183 14.15 19.74 8.76
N ASP A 184 15.15 20.62 8.74
CA ASP A 184 15.12 21.80 7.90
C ASP A 184 15.07 21.42 6.43
N LYS A 185 14.10 22.00 5.71
CA LYS A 185 13.86 21.67 4.28
C LYS A 185 14.95 22.21 3.37
N GLU A 186 15.65 23.26 3.74
CA GLU A 186 16.79 23.77 2.98
C GLU A 186 17.97 22.81 3.11
N ILE A 187 18.31 22.40 4.32
CA ILE A 187 19.36 21.39 4.59
C ILE A 187 19.04 20.09 3.86
N ALA A 188 17.80 19.60 3.93
CA ALA A 188 17.38 18.39 3.22
C ALA A 188 17.48 18.53 1.70
N ARG A 189 17.21 19.73 1.16
CA ARG A 189 17.36 20.00 -0.28
C ARG A 189 18.82 20.04 -0.71
N GLU A 190 19.68 20.67 0.10
CA GLU A 190 21.12 20.71 -0.17
C GLU A 190 21.73 19.31 -0.12
N GLU A 191 21.40 18.53 0.92
CA GLU A 191 21.83 17.14 1.06
C GLU A 191 21.51 16.29 -0.17
N VAL A 192 20.21 16.23 -0.56
CA VAL A 192 19.82 15.38 -1.68
C VAL A 192 20.35 15.89 -3.02
N THR A 193 20.51 17.21 -3.18
CA THR A 193 21.08 17.80 -4.38
C THR A 193 22.57 17.42 -4.51
N LYS A 194 23.31 17.49 -3.42
CA LYS A 194 24.71 17.08 -3.34
C LYS A 194 24.86 15.60 -3.70
N VAL A 195 24.13 14.73 -3.01
CA VAL A 195 24.17 13.27 -3.24
C VAL A 195 23.79 12.91 -4.67
N TYR A 196 22.73 13.54 -5.20
CA TYR A 196 22.33 13.31 -6.60
C TYR A 196 23.45 13.70 -7.58
N ASN A 197 24.04 14.87 -7.40
CA ASN A 197 25.10 15.36 -8.29
C ASN A 197 26.35 14.47 -8.20
N GLU A 198 26.78 14.08 -7.01
CA GLU A 198 27.92 13.18 -6.81
C GLU A 198 27.67 11.81 -7.45
N ALA A 199 26.52 11.19 -7.17
CA ALA A 199 26.15 9.90 -7.74
C ALA A 199 26.00 9.96 -9.28
N HIS A 200 25.46 11.06 -9.81
CA HIS A 200 25.31 11.26 -11.25
C HIS A 200 26.65 11.48 -11.95
N GLN A 201 27.57 12.25 -11.36
CA GLN A 201 28.91 12.44 -11.88
C GLN A 201 29.69 11.12 -11.91
N GLU A 202 29.61 10.31 -10.85
CA GLU A 202 30.22 8.98 -10.80
C GLU A 202 29.65 8.07 -11.91
N TYR A 203 28.33 8.05 -12.12
CA TYR A 203 27.70 7.29 -13.18
C TYR A 203 28.18 7.73 -14.57
N ILE A 204 28.29 9.05 -14.81
CA ILE A 204 28.80 9.62 -16.06
C ILE A 204 30.25 9.21 -16.28
N ALA A 205 31.11 9.31 -15.27
CA ALA A 205 32.53 8.93 -15.36
C ALA A 205 32.67 7.45 -15.72
N LYS A 206 32.01 6.55 -14.96
CA LYS A 206 31.99 5.10 -15.24
C LYS A 206 31.51 4.77 -16.67
N THR A 207 30.48 5.46 -17.15
CA THR A 207 29.94 5.22 -18.49
C THR A 207 30.82 5.77 -19.60
N LYS A 208 31.55 6.87 -19.39
CA LYS A 208 32.55 7.38 -20.33
C LYS A 208 33.73 6.41 -20.46
N ASP A 209 34.27 5.91 -19.36
CA ASP A 209 35.35 4.92 -19.35
C ASP A 209 34.93 3.65 -20.10
N LEU A 210 33.67 3.22 -19.91
CA LEU A 210 33.14 2.05 -20.61
C LEU A 210 33.09 2.23 -22.13
N VAL A 211 32.82 3.44 -22.62
CA VAL A 211 32.85 3.75 -24.07
C VAL A 211 34.25 3.64 -24.63
N LEU A 212 35.26 4.04 -23.87
CA LEU A 212 36.67 4.02 -24.26
C LEU A 212 37.27 2.60 -24.27
N HIS A 213 36.66 1.63 -23.60
CA HIS A 213 37.10 0.24 -23.58
C HIS A 213 36.90 -0.46 -24.96
N GLN A 214 37.93 -0.42 -25.80
CA GLN A 214 37.90 -0.98 -27.17
C GLN A 214 37.73 -2.52 -27.22
N LYS A 215 38.10 -3.25 -26.16
CA LYS A 215 38.09 -4.73 -26.10
C LYS A 215 36.75 -5.35 -25.68
N MET A 216 35.75 -4.56 -25.27
CA MET A 216 34.44 -5.08 -24.82
C MET A 216 33.44 -5.15 -25.97
N SER A 217 32.68 -6.25 -26.02
CA SER A 217 31.57 -6.36 -26.95
C SER A 217 30.45 -5.35 -26.66
N ALA A 218 29.65 -4.98 -27.66
CA ALA A 218 28.49 -4.08 -27.48
C ALA A 218 27.50 -4.62 -26.44
N LYS A 219 27.31 -5.95 -26.35
CA LYS A 219 26.44 -6.63 -25.39
C LYS A 219 26.96 -6.49 -23.96
N ASP A 220 28.26 -6.66 -23.76
CA ASP A 220 28.89 -6.54 -22.45
C ASP A 220 28.90 -5.09 -21.99
N LYS A 221 29.19 -4.13 -22.88
CA LYS A 221 29.06 -2.70 -22.59
C LYS A 221 27.65 -2.33 -22.13
N HIS A 222 26.63 -2.85 -22.81
CA HIS A 222 25.22 -2.62 -22.41
C HIS A 222 24.93 -3.19 -21.02
N ARG A 223 25.35 -4.44 -20.74
CA ARG A 223 25.17 -5.10 -19.44
C ARG A 223 25.87 -4.33 -18.31
N THR A 224 27.10 -3.89 -18.53
CA THR A 224 27.87 -3.12 -17.53
C THR A 224 27.27 -1.74 -17.30
N ARG A 225 26.76 -1.08 -18.35
CA ARG A 225 26.02 0.20 -18.21
C ARG A 225 24.75 0.05 -17.36
N LEU A 226 24.01 -1.04 -17.55
CA LEU A 226 22.84 -1.34 -16.72
C LEU A 226 23.22 -1.56 -15.25
N GLN A 227 24.37 -2.19 -14.99
CA GLN A 227 24.86 -2.36 -13.62
C GLN A 227 25.22 -1.01 -12.99
N TYR A 228 25.95 -0.14 -13.69
CA TYR A 228 26.26 1.21 -13.20
C TYR A 228 25.02 2.06 -12.95
N TYR A 229 23.99 1.90 -13.80
CA TYR A 229 22.70 2.56 -13.57
C TYR A 229 22.02 2.05 -12.30
N LYS A 230 22.07 0.74 -12.03
CA LYS A 230 21.51 0.18 -10.78
C LYS A 230 22.21 0.73 -9.55
N GLU A 231 23.54 0.79 -9.57
CA GLU A 231 24.33 1.37 -8.46
C GLU A 231 23.95 2.84 -8.21
N PHE A 232 23.78 3.62 -9.28
CA PHE A 232 23.29 5.00 -9.18
C PHE A 232 21.86 5.07 -8.62
N ASP A 233 20.95 4.25 -9.15
CA ASP A 233 19.56 4.17 -8.73
C ASP A 233 19.44 3.81 -7.24
N GLU A 234 20.19 2.81 -6.77
CA GLU A 234 20.22 2.39 -5.38
C GLU A 234 20.66 3.53 -4.43
N LYS A 235 21.62 4.35 -4.82
CA LYS A 235 22.06 5.51 -4.03
C LYS A 235 20.95 6.51 -3.83
N ILE A 236 20.12 6.74 -4.85
CA ILE A 236 19.01 7.70 -4.78
C ILE A 236 17.80 7.10 -4.07
N ARG A 237 17.53 5.79 -4.23
CA ARG A 237 16.39 5.13 -3.57
C ARG A 237 16.49 5.08 -2.04
N LYS A 238 17.65 5.26 -1.46
CA LYS A 238 17.80 5.43 0.00
C LYS A 238 16.99 6.63 0.53
N TYR A 239 16.74 7.62 -0.31
CA TYR A 239 15.97 8.82 0.01
C TYR A 239 14.47 8.66 -0.30
N ASP A 240 14.01 7.49 -0.77
CA ASP A 240 12.57 7.24 -0.94
C ASP A 240 11.92 6.98 0.43
N LEU A 241 11.46 8.06 1.06
CA LEU A 241 10.73 8.00 2.33
C LEU A 241 9.26 7.58 2.16
N THR A 242 8.80 7.46 0.93
CA THR A 242 7.39 7.21 0.63
C THR A 242 7.15 5.76 0.23
N LYS A 243 7.24 4.86 1.19
CA LYS A 243 6.80 3.47 0.99
C LYS A 243 5.30 3.42 0.79
N GLN A 244 4.85 2.56 -0.10
CA GLN A 244 3.43 2.38 -0.34
C GLN A 244 2.74 1.77 0.88
N ILE A 245 1.57 2.33 1.23
CA ILE A 245 0.71 1.84 2.30
C ILE A 245 -0.45 1.09 1.66
N LEU A 246 -0.66 -0.16 2.06
CA LEU A 246 -1.71 -1.03 1.55
C LEU A 246 -2.90 -1.04 2.52
N LEU A 247 -4.05 -0.63 2.04
CA LEU A 247 -5.31 -0.63 2.77
C LEU A 247 -6.19 -1.77 2.24
N LEU A 248 -6.47 -2.76 3.08
CA LEU A 248 -7.27 -3.94 2.77
C LEU A 248 -8.60 -3.86 3.51
N ASP A 249 -9.69 -3.67 2.77
CA ASP A 249 -11.03 -3.49 3.32
C ASP A 249 -11.82 -4.78 3.13
N GLU A 250 -11.78 -5.68 4.12
CA GLU A 250 -12.50 -6.97 4.13
C GLU A 250 -12.36 -7.76 2.81
N HIS A 251 -11.19 -7.71 2.23
CA HIS A 251 -10.92 -8.11 0.86
C HIS A 251 -11.13 -9.62 0.56
N THR A 252 -11.46 -10.42 1.57
CA THR A 252 -11.76 -11.87 1.43
C THR A 252 -13.19 -12.22 1.80
N ALA A 253 -14.00 -11.26 2.28
CA ALA A 253 -15.34 -11.53 2.81
C ALA A 253 -16.33 -12.10 1.77
N ALA A 254 -16.17 -11.75 0.49
CA ALA A 254 -17.02 -12.22 -0.60
C ALA A 254 -16.56 -13.57 -1.22
N LEU A 255 -15.55 -14.22 -0.65
CA LEU A 255 -14.95 -15.44 -1.18
C LEU A 255 -15.36 -16.67 -0.36
N ASP A 256 -15.39 -17.85 -1.02
CA ASP A 256 -15.52 -19.10 -0.29
C ASP A 256 -14.31 -19.34 0.65
N PRO A 257 -14.46 -20.11 1.73
CA PRO A 257 -13.43 -20.24 2.77
C PRO A 257 -12.07 -20.76 2.27
N LYS A 258 -12.08 -21.64 1.26
CA LYS A 258 -10.85 -22.21 0.68
C LYS A 258 -10.11 -21.16 -0.15
N THR A 259 -10.83 -20.40 -0.95
CA THR A 259 -10.29 -19.33 -1.76
C THR A 259 -9.84 -18.13 -0.90
N ALA A 260 -10.62 -17.76 0.12
CA ALA A 260 -10.27 -16.71 1.08
C ALA A 260 -8.93 -16.98 1.75
N ARG A 261 -8.71 -18.23 2.25
CA ARG A 261 -7.43 -18.63 2.85
C ARG A 261 -6.26 -18.46 1.88
N LYS A 262 -6.40 -18.92 0.64
CA LYS A 262 -5.35 -18.76 -0.38
C LYS A 262 -5.02 -17.28 -0.66
N VAL A 263 -6.04 -16.43 -0.71
CA VAL A 263 -5.85 -14.98 -0.92
C VAL A 263 -5.17 -14.34 0.28
N LEU A 264 -5.49 -14.75 1.52
CA LEU A 264 -4.83 -14.27 2.73
C LEU A 264 -3.35 -14.70 2.81
N GLU A 265 -3.06 -15.97 2.50
CA GLU A 265 -1.68 -16.48 2.42
C GLU A 265 -0.87 -15.70 1.37
N LEU A 266 -1.48 -15.43 0.22
CA LEU A 266 -0.89 -14.60 -0.84
C LEU A 266 -0.67 -13.15 -0.38
N THR A 267 -1.64 -12.58 0.35
CA THR A 267 -1.55 -11.24 0.93
C THR A 267 -0.35 -11.15 1.88
N GLU A 268 -0.24 -12.08 2.82
CA GLU A 268 0.88 -12.14 3.77
C GLU A 268 2.21 -12.22 3.03
N LYS A 269 2.32 -13.13 2.05
CA LYS A 269 3.53 -13.30 1.23
C LYS A 269 3.92 -11.97 0.54
N ILE A 270 2.98 -11.35 -0.17
CA ILE A 270 3.24 -10.09 -0.90
C ILE A 270 3.63 -8.97 0.06
N VAL A 271 2.94 -8.83 1.19
CA VAL A 271 3.23 -7.80 2.20
C VAL A 271 4.65 -7.98 2.75
N ARG A 272 5.04 -9.21 3.10
CA ARG A 272 6.37 -9.50 3.66
C ARG A 272 7.49 -9.34 2.65
N GLU A 273 7.35 -9.89 1.44
CA GLU A 273 8.35 -9.80 0.38
C GLU A 273 8.64 -8.34 -0.02
N ASN A 274 7.59 -7.50 -0.07
CA ASN A 274 7.71 -6.10 -0.47
C ASN A 274 7.84 -5.14 0.73
N LYS A 275 7.85 -5.64 1.97
CA LYS A 275 7.91 -4.85 3.22
C LYS A 275 6.87 -3.72 3.23
N LEU A 276 5.63 -4.02 2.83
CA LEU A 276 4.56 -3.05 2.74
C LEU A 276 4.02 -2.72 4.13
N THR A 277 3.82 -1.43 4.39
CA THR A 277 3.02 -0.98 5.54
C THR A 277 1.56 -1.27 5.24
N THR A 278 0.90 -2.10 6.05
CA THR A 278 -0.42 -2.64 5.70
C THR A 278 -1.42 -2.48 6.85
N LEU A 279 -2.63 -2.01 6.51
CA LEU A 279 -3.79 -2.04 7.41
C LEU A 279 -4.85 -2.94 6.77
N MET A 280 -5.24 -3.99 7.47
CA MET A 280 -6.25 -4.96 7.01
C MET A 280 -7.45 -4.98 7.93
N ILE A 281 -8.61 -4.58 7.44
CA ILE A 281 -9.88 -4.80 8.12
C ILE A 281 -10.35 -6.23 7.83
N THR A 282 -10.78 -6.91 8.86
CA THR A 282 -11.44 -8.22 8.75
C THR A 282 -12.51 -8.40 9.84
N HIS A 283 -13.57 -9.14 9.52
CA HIS A 283 -14.57 -9.59 10.50
C HIS A 283 -14.21 -10.97 11.08
N ASN A 284 -13.24 -11.68 10.48
CA ASN A 284 -12.83 -12.98 10.94
C ASN A 284 -11.75 -12.84 12.02
N MET A 285 -12.10 -13.15 13.26
CA MET A 285 -11.19 -13.05 14.41
C MET A 285 -9.98 -13.98 14.26
N LYS A 286 -10.13 -15.19 13.67
CA LYS A 286 -9.01 -16.09 13.40
C LYS A 286 -8.02 -15.47 12.44
N ASP A 287 -8.50 -14.84 11.38
CA ASP A 287 -7.63 -14.16 10.40
C ASP A 287 -6.91 -12.99 11.07
N ALA A 288 -7.60 -12.21 11.90
CA ALA A 288 -7.01 -11.08 12.62
C ALA A 288 -5.90 -11.49 13.59
N ILE A 289 -6.03 -12.64 14.24
CA ILE A 289 -5.00 -13.22 15.13
C ILE A 289 -3.83 -13.76 14.30
N THR A 290 -4.13 -14.49 13.21
CA THR A 290 -3.16 -15.25 12.43
C THR A 290 -2.25 -14.35 11.62
N TYR A 291 -2.80 -13.29 11.00
CA TYR A 291 -2.08 -12.40 10.08
C TYR A 291 -1.66 -11.10 10.75
N GLY A 292 -0.56 -10.54 10.27
CA GLY A 292 -0.04 -9.25 10.75
C GLY A 292 0.68 -9.30 12.10
N ASP A 293 1.29 -8.19 12.44
CA ASP A 293 2.17 -8.02 13.62
C ASP A 293 1.43 -7.45 14.82
N ARG A 294 0.32 -6.75 14.56
CA ARG A 294 -0.46 -5.97 15.52
C ARG A 294 -1.94 -6.09 15.23
N LEU A 295 -2.76 -6.05 16.26
CA LEU A 295 -4.21 -6.09 16.21
C LEU A 295 -4.77 -4.88 16.92
N ILE A 296 -5.65 -4.12 16.25
CA ILE A 296 -6.39 -2.99 16.81
C ILE A 296 -7.88 -3.35 16.83
N MET A 297 -8.51 -3.21 18.01
CA MET A 297 -9.93 -3.46 18.17
C MET A 297 -10.70 -2.14 18.26
N PHE A 298 -11.71 -2.00 17.39
CA PHE A 298 -12.61 -0.86 17.38
C PHE A 298 -13.96 -1.22 17.98
N TYR A 299 -14.46 -0.33 18.83
CA TYR A 299 -15.83 -0.39 19.35
C TYR A 299 -16.40 1.02 19.44
N GLU A 300 -17.60 1.25 18.88
CA GLU A 300 -18.33 2.53 18.88
C GLU A 300 -17.45 3.77 18.58
N GLY A 301 -16.66 3.69 17.52
CA GLY A 301 -15.81 4.80 17.07
C GLY A 301 -14.53 5.00 17.88
N LYS A 302 -14.21 4.13 18.82
CA LYS A 302 -13.02 4.19 19.66
C LYS A 302 -12.12 2.97 19.47
N ILE A 303 -10.83 3.12 19.75
CA ILE A 303 -9.92 1.98 19.92
C ILE A 303 -10.05 1.51 21.37
N ILE A 304 -10.45 0.26 21.57
CA ILE A 304 -10.55 -0.37 22.89
C ILE A 304 -9.31 -1.18 23.25
N HIS A 305 -8.69 -1.82 22.27
CA HIS A 305 -7.44 -2.56 22.45
C HIS A 305 -6.49 -2.34 21.29
N ASP A 306 -5.19 -2.36 21.61
CA ASP A 306 -4.08 -2.21 20.67
C ASP A 306 -2.97 -3.18 21.08
N ILE A 307 -2.95 -4.37 20.48
CA ILE A 307 -2.19 -5.54 20.92
C ILE A 307 -1.14 -5.90 19.87
N LYS A 308 0.11 -6.11 20.28
CA LYS A 308 1.23 -6.38 19.37
C LYS A 308 2.24 -7.39 19.94
N GLY A 309 3.10 -7.89 19.07
CA GLY A 309 4.22 -8.76 19.45
C GLY A 309 3.80 -10.07 20.11
N GLU A 310 4.45 -10.45 21.18
CA GLU A 310 4.21 -11.71 21.90
C GLU A 310 2.81 -11.80 22.54
N GLU A 311 2.24 -10.67 22.89
CA GLU A 311 0.87 -10.60 23.42
C GLU A 311 -0.15 -10.99 22.34
N LYS A 312 0.01 -10.48 21.12
CA LYS A 312 -0.85 -10.87 19.99
C LYS A 312 -0.77 -12.37 19.68
N LYS A 313 0.43 -12.95 19.75
CA LYS A 313 0.63 -14.39 19.45
C LYS A 313 -0.09 -15.33 20.43
N LYS A 314 -0.41 -14.86 21.62
CA LYS A 314 -1.10 -15.63 22.67
C LYS A 314 -2.62 -15.50 22.59
N LEU A 315 -3.14 -14.63 21.73
CA LEU A 315 -4.58 -14.39 21.62
C LEU A 315 -5.31 -15.64 21.08
N THR A 316 -6.47 -15.87 21.64
CA THR A 316 -7.47 -16.81 21.14
C THR A 316 -8.73 -16.06 20.70
N VAL A 317 -9.61 -16.71 19.97
CA VAL A 317 -10.91 -16.12 19.58
C VAL A 317 -11.73 -15.80 20.83
N GLU A 318 -11.67 -16.66 21.85
CA GLU A 318 -12.37 -16.47 23.15
C GLU A 318 -11.87 -15.21 23.86
N ASN A 319 -10.56 -14.96 23.86
CA ASN A 319 -10.02 -13.70 24.42
C ASN A 319 -10.60 -12.46 23.72
N LEU A 320 -10.68 -12.50 22.37
CA LEU A 320 -11.24 -11.37 21.62
C LEU A 320 -12.74 -11.18 21.91
N LEU A 321 -13.52 -12.26 22.02
CA LEU A 321 -14.93 -12.17 22.38
C LEU A 321 -15.11 -11.55 23.78
N HIS A 322 -14.33 -12.01 24.76
CA HIS A 322 -14.35 -11.47 26.11
C HIS A 322 -14.02 -9.96 26.14
N MET A 323 -13.00 -9.54 25.37
CA MET A 323 -12.65 -8.12 25.27
C MET A 323 -13.79 -7.27 24.67
N PHE A 324 -14.56 -7.82 23.71
CA PHE A 324 -15.74 -7.13 23.19
C PHE A 324 -16.86 -7.03 24.22
N ASP A 325 -17.12 -8.12 24.96
CA ASP A 325 -18.15 -8.15 26.02
C ASP A 325 -17.81 -7.15 27.15
N GLU A 326 -16.54 -7.05 27.55
CA GLU A 326 -16.07 -6.08 28.53
C GLU A 326 -16.28 -4.63 28.04
N ALA A 327 -15.97 -4.36 26.77
CA ALA A 327 -16.18 -3.03 26.19
C ALA A 327 -17.68 -2.66 26.13
N GLU A 328 -18.53 -3.60 25.77
CA GLU A 328 -20.00 -3.40 25.77
C GLU A 328 -20.52 -3.10 27.18
N ASN A 329 -20.05 -3.82 28.18
CA ASN A 329 -20.47 -3.62 29.58
C ASN A 329 -19.93 -2.34 30.20
N SER A 330 -18.79 -1.82 29.75
CA SER A 330 -18.19 -0.58 30.26
C SER A 330 -18.84 0.69 29.72
N LEU A 331 -19.64 0.59 28.64
CA LEU A 331 -20.33 1.71 27.97
C LEU A 331 -21.82 1.75 28.25
N LYS A 332 -22.37 0.75 28.95
CA LYS A 332 -23.72 0.72 29.54
C LYS A 332 -23.70 1.32 30.94
#